data_63e1971b1cae6ac50d34c1dffb4b46c8
#
_entry.id   63e1971b1cae6ac50d34c1dffb4b46c8
#
_cell.length_a   1.000
_cell.length_b   1.000
_cell.length_c   1.000
_cell.angle_alpha   90.00
_cell.angle_beta   90.00
_cell.angle_gamma   90.00
#
_symmetry.space_group_name_H-M   'P 1'
#
loop_
_entity.id
_entity.type
_entity.pdbx_description
1 polymer ?
#
loop_
_entity_poly.entity_id
_entity_poly.type
_entity_poly.pdbx_seq_one_letter_code
_entity_poly.pdbx_strand_id
1 'polypeptide(L)'
;MKIGMMYAMDGEIESLLKNENAHLIEKVSGASFYQIRENIVACAGGVGKVNAAMSTQLLISRYAPDVVLNVGVAGCFENVPIGTLVLATGFVQHDSDTSALG
;
A
#
# COMPACT_ATOMS: atom_id res chain seq x y z
N MET A 1 -1.34 18.27 3.51
CA MET A 1 -1.39 16.87 4.00
C MET A 1 -0.48 16.01 3.16
N LYS A 2 0.40 15.26 3.79
CA LYS A 2 1.30 14.32 3.11
C LYS A 2 0.70 12.92 3.12
N ILE A 3 0.62 12.29 1.95
CA ILE A 3 -0.03 11.00 1.76
C ILE A 3 1.04 9.95 1.39
N GLY A 4 1.04 8.84 2.11
CA GLY A 4 1.78 7.64 1.75
C GLY A 4 0.84 6.61 1.15
N MET A 5 1.20 6.04 0.00
CA MET A 5 0.40 5.00 -0.66
C MET A 5 1.19 3.69 -0.67
N MET A 6 0.54 2.61 -0.24
CA MET A 6 1.14 1.28 -0.18
C MET A 6 0.56 0.36 -1.23
N TYR A 7 1.42 -0.29 -1.98
CA TYR A 7 1.08 -1.31 -2.98
C TYR A 7 1.92 -2.56 -2.74
N ALA A 8 1.35 -3.72 -3.01
CA ALA A 8 2.09 -4.98 -2.89
C ALA A 8 3.02 -5.21 -4.08
N MET A 9 2.56 -4.95 -5.28
CA MET A 9 3.27 -5.28 -6.52
C MET A 9 3.41 -4.08 -7.44
N ASP A 10 4.50 -4.07 -8.22
CA ASP A 10 4.76 -3.03 -9.20
C ASP A 10 3.64 -2.90 -10.23
N GLY A 11 3.03 -4.03 -10.65
CA GLY A 11 1.92 -4.01 -11.61
C GLY A 11 0.67 -3.25 -11.14
N GLU A 12 0.44 -3.21 -9.83
CA GLU A 12 -0.70 -2.49 -9.25
C GLU A 12 -0.52 -0.98 -9.31
N ILE A 13 0.72 -0.50 -9.29
CA ILE A 13 1.05 0.93 -9.28
C ILE A 13 1.44 1.47 -10.66
N GLU A 14 1.68 0.60 -11.63
CA GLU A 14 2.26 0.98 -12.93
C GLU A 14 1.48 2.09 -13.67
N SER A 15 0.16 1.98 -13.70
CA SER A 15 -0.69 3.00 -14.33
C SER A 15 -0.55 4.36 -13.66
N LEU A 16 -0.50 4.36 -12.34
CA LEU A 16 -0.32 5.60 -11.56
C LEU A 16 1.04 6.23 -11.87
N LEU A 17 2.10 5.43 -11.92
CA LEU A 17 3.45 5.92 -12.21
C LEU A 17 3.52 6.58 -13.58
N LYS A 18 2.88 5.99 -14.59
CA LYS A 18 2.83 6.54 -15.95
C LYS A 18 1.99 7.80 -16.03
N ASN A 19 0.77 7.77 -15.48
CA ASN A 19 -0.19 8.88 -15.59
C ASN A 19 0.28 10.13 -14.85
N GLU A 20 0.97 9.96 -13.72
CA GLU A 20 1.44 11.07 -12.90
C GLU A 20 2.89 11.46 -13.19
N ASN A 21 3.53 10.82 -14.17
CA ASN A 21 4.94 11.07 -14.50
C ASN A 21 5.84 10.94 -13.26
N ALA A 22 5.61 9.89 -12.47
CA ALA A 22 6.30 9.64 -11.22
C ALA A 22 7.74 9.17 -11.45
N HIS A 23 8.60 9.40 -10.47
CA HIS A 23 9.98 8.94 -10.51
C HIS A 23 10.36 8.16 -9.26
N LEU A 24 11.25 7.20 -9.44
CA LEU A 24 11.81 6.41 -8.35
C LEU A 24 12.71 7.31 -7.49
N ILE A 25 12.46 7.31 -6.17
CA ILE A 25 13.29 8.00 -5.19
C ILE A 25 14.43 7.08 -4.74
N GLU A 26 14.09 5.89 -4.25
CA GLU A 26 15.04 4.93 -3.69
C GLU A 26 14.43 3.53 -3.58
N LYS A 27 15.31 2.54 -3.38
CA LYS A 27 14.93 1.18 -2.98
C LYS A 27 15.60 0.86 -1.66
N VAL A 28 14.83 0.35 -0.71
CA VAL A 28 15.30 -0.04 0.62
C VAL A 28 14.72 -1.39 0.98
N SER A 29 15.59 -2.37 1.25
CA SER A 29 15.17 -3.73 1.65
C SER A 29 14.13 -4.38 0.73
N GLY A 30 14.24 -4.12 -0.56
CA GLY A 30 13.31 -4.62 -1.58
C GLY A 30 12.06 -3.76 -1.78
N ALA A 31 11.80 -2.77 -0.95
CA ALA A 31 10.72 -1.80 -1.15
C ALA A 31 11.17 -0.67 -2.07
N SER A 32 10.34 -0.31 -3.03
CA SER A 32 10.59 0.78 -3.98
C SER A 32 9.72 1.97 -3.63
N PHE A 33 10.33 3.15 -3.54
CA PHE A 33 9.63 4.40 -3.20
C PHE A 33 9.64 5.35 -4.38
N TYR A 34 8.46 5.92 -4.68
CA TYR A 34 8.23 6.80 -5.83
C TYR A 34 7.62 8.12 -5.38
N GLN A 35 8.11 9.21 -5.95
CA GLN A 35 7.45 10.51 -5.81
C GLN A 35 6.36 10.61 -6.88
N ILE A 36 5.11 10.71 -6.45
CA ILE A 36 3.95 10.80 -7.33
C ILE A 36 3.61 12.27 -7.61
N ARG A 37 3.42 13.02 -6.53
CA ARG A 37 3.19 14.45 -6.52
C ARG A 37 3.98 15.05 -5.36
N GLU A 38 4.00 16.36 -5.23
CA GLU A 38 4.72 17.06 -4.17
C GLU A 38 4.41 16.51 -2.76
N ASN A 39 3.13 16.12 -2.53
CA ASN A 39 2.66 15.63 -1.23
C ASN A 39 2.32 14.14 -1.20
N ILE A 40 2.67 13.38 -2.23
CA ILE A 40 2.32 11.96 -2.33
C ILE A 40 3.56 11.13 -2.64
N VAL A 41 3.87 10.20 -1.74
CA VAL A 41 4.90 9.17 -1.93
C VAL A 41 4.23 7.81 -1.96
N ALA A 42 4.56 7.01 -2.97
CA ALA A 42 4.04 5.65 -3.09
C ALA A 42 5.15 4.63 -2.86
N CYS A 43 4.78 3.50 -2.30
CA CYS A 43 5.70 2.40 -2.02
C CYS A 43 5.15 1.09 -2.61
N ALA A 44 5.98 0.39 -3.37
CA ALA A 44 5.74 -1.00 -3.76
C ALA A 44 6.57 -1.88 -2.81
N GLY A 45 5.91 -2.53 -1.88
CA GLY A 45 6.56 -3.15 -0.72
C GLY A 45 6.74 -4.66 -0.76
N GLY A 46 6.20 -5.32 -1.77
CA GLY A 46 6.20 -6.77 -1.87
C GLY A 46 4.93 -7.41 -1.31
N VAL A 47 4.76 -8.69 -1.62
CA VAL A 47 3.58 -9.47 -1.25
C VAL A 47 3.71 -10.02 0.17
N GLY A 48 2.60 -10.10 0.87
CA GLY A 48 2.49 -10.73 2.17
C GLY A 48 2.53 -9.76 3.34
N LYS A 49 2.08 -10.23 4.50
CA LYS A 49 1.94 -9.41 5.71
C LYS A 49 3.28 -8.90 6.24
N VAL A 50 4.31 -9.71 6.17
CA VAL A 50 5.66 -9.33 6.64
C VAL A 50 6.21 -8.18 5.79
N ASN A 51 6.13 -8.29 4.47
CA ASN A 51 6.55 -7.23 3.56
C ASN A 51 5.71 -5.97 3.73
N ALA A 52 4.40 -6.13 3.92
CA ALA A 52 3.50 -5.00 4.16
C ALA A 52 3.87 -4.24 5.43
N ALA A 53 4.12 -4.94 6.53
CA ALA A 53 4.51 -4.33 7.80
C ALA A 53 5.87 -3.62 7.71
N MET A 54 6.87 -4.29 7.13
CA MET A 54 8.21 -3.74 6.96
C MET A 54 8.20 -2.48 6.09
N SER A 55 7.57 -2.55 4.93
CA SER A 55 7.56 -1.44 3.99
C SER A 55 6.71 -0.27 4.46
N THR A 56 5.62 -0.53 5.19
CA THR A 56 4.82 0.53 5.83
C THR A 56 5.63 1.25 6.88
N GLN A 57 6.40 0.52 7.71
CA GLN A 57 7.26 1.14 8.70
C GLN A 57 8.35 2.01 8.05
N LEU A 58 8.95 1.53 6.96
CA LEU A 58 9.93 2.31 6.20
C LEU A 58 9.30 3.59 5.62
N LEU A 59 8.09 3.48 5.07
CA LEU A 59 7.36 4.63 4.54
C LEU A 59 7.12 5.67 5.63
N ILE A 60 6.67 5.25 6.80
CA ILE A 60 6.42 6.14 7.94
C ILE A 60 7.70 6.79 8.43
N SER A 61 8.76 6.00 8.63
CA SER A 61 10.03 6.48 9.19
C SER A 61 10.77 7.43 8.26
N ARG A 62 10.73 7.18 6.96
CA ARG A 62 11.52 7.93 5.97
C ARG A 62 10.80 9.14 5.40
N TYR A 63 9.48 9.09 5.31
CA TYR A 63 8.70 10.13 4.62
C TYR A 63 7.67 10.83 5.52
N ALA A 64 7.42 10.31 6.72
CA ALA A 64 6.51 10.90 7.71
C ALA A 64 5.16 11.36 7.13
N PRO A 65 4.40 10.47 6.46
CA PRO A 65 3.09 10.85 5.94
C PRO A 65 2.09 11.11 7.07
N ASP A 66 1.12 11.98 6.80
CA ASP A 66 0.01 12.22 7.71
C ASP A 66 -1.02 11.09 7.67
N VAL A 67 -1.15 10.45 6.50
CA VAL A 67 -2.07 9.32 6.29
C VAL A 67 -1.42 8.30 5.39
N VAL A 68 -1.69 7.02 5.63
CA VAL A 68 -1.26 5.91 4.77
C VAL A 68 -2.48 5.26 4.14
N LEU A 69 -2.47 5.14 2.82
CA LEU A 69 -3.50 4.44 2.04
C LEU A 69 -2.92 3.12 1.55
N ASN A 70 -3.57 2.02 1.86
CA ASN A 70 -3.24 0.73 1.25
C ASN A 70 -4.14 0.52 0.03
N VAL A 71 -3.53 0.33 -1.13
CA VAL A 71 -4.23 0.22 -2.41
C VAL A 71 -3.85 -1.10 -3.07
N GLY A 72 -4.82 -1.81 -3.58
CA GLY A 72 -4.58 -3.08 -4.25
C GLY A 72 -5.85 -3.71 -4.75
N VAL A 73 -5.74 -4.95 -5.20
CA VAL A 73 -6.86 -5.75 -5.67
C VAL A 73 -7.18 -6.85 -4.66
N ALA A 74 -8.44 -7.22 -4.58
CA ALA A 74 -8.90 -8.26 -3.67
C ALA A 74 -10.04 -9.05 -4.31
N GLY A 75 -10.17 -10.33 -3.91
CA GLY A 75 -11.36 -11.11 -4.19
C GLY A 75 -12.53 -10.58 -3.36
N CYS A 76 -13.74 -10.76 -3.85
CA CYS A 76 -14.94 -10.31 -3.17
C CYS A 76 -15.99 -11.43 -3.16
N PHE A 77 -16.59 -11.68 -1.99
CA PHE A 77 -17.69 -12.63 -1.86
C PHE A 77 -19.05 -12.02 -2.23
N GLU A 78 -19.13 -10.69 -2.27
CA GLU A 78 -20.33 -9.98 -2.70
C GLU A 78 -20.46 -10.02 -4.23
N ASN A 79 -21.69 -9.97 -4.71
CA ASN A 79 -21.96 -9.95 -6.14
C ASN A 79 -21.83 -8.54 -6.70
N VAL A 80 -20.60 -8.10 -6.87
CA VAL A 80 -20.26 -6.78 -7.43
C VAL A 80 -19.46 -6.94 -8.72
N PRO A 81 -19.58 -6.01 -9.68
CA PRO A 81 -18.78 -6.06 -10.91
C PRO A 81 -17.28 -6.00 -10.63
N ILE A 82 -16.50 -6.67 -11.47
CA ILE A 82 -15.04 -6.56 -11.46
C ILE A 82 -14.67 -5.09 -11.71
N GLY A 83 -13.72 -4.58 -10.93
CA GLY A 83 -13.30 -3.19 -11.02
C GLY A 83 -14.07 -2.25 -10.09
N THR A 84 -15.02 -2.78 -9.30
CA THR A 84 -15.69 -1.99 -8.27
C THR A 84 -14.69 -1.47 -7.25
N LEU A 85 -14.73 -0.17 -6.99
CA LEU A 85 -13.91 0.45 -5.95
C LEU A 85 -14.56 0.26 -4.59
N VAL A 86 -13.84 -0.29 -3.64
CA VAL A 86 -14.32 -0.53 -2.28
C VAL A 86 -13.40 0.18 -1.29
N LEU A 87 -14.01 0.98 -0.42
CA LEU A 87 -13.31 1.57 0.71
C LEU A 87 -13.62 0.74 1.96
N ALA A 88 -12.63 0.04 2.50
CA ALA A 88 -12.81 -0.80 3.67
C ALA A 88 -12.95 0.05 4.94
N THR A 89 -13.88 -0.33 5.82
CA THR A 89 -14.12 0.32 7.11
C THR A 89 -13.54 -0.46 8.29
N GLY A 90 -13.07 -1.67 8.06
CA GLY A 90 -12.46 -2.51 9.08
C GLY A 90 -11.77 -3.72 8.48
N PHE A 91 -10.89 -4.33 9.25
CA PHE A 91 -10.08 -5.47 8.82
C PHE A 91 -10.00 -6.52 9.92
N VAL A 92 -10.01 -7.79 9.51
CA VAL A 92 -9.84 -8.93 10.41
C VAL A 92 -8.87 -9.92 9.77
N GLN A 93 -7.94 -10.45 10.55
CA GLN A 93 -7.12 -11.57 10.10
C GLN A 93 -7.92 -12.86 10.27
N HIS A 94 -8.19 -13.55 9.16
CA HIS A 94 -8.92 -14.82 9.20
C HIS A 94 -8.03 -16.03 9.50
N ASP A 95 -6.71 -15.89 9.32
CA ASP A 95 -5.72 -16.95 9.42
C ASP A 95 -4.84 -16.86 10.68
N SER A 96 -5.08 -15.88 11.53
CA SER A 96 -4.31 -15.68 12.77
C SER A 96 -5.16 -14.99 13.81
N ASP A 97 -5.29 -15.61 14.99
CA ASP A 97 -6.04 -15.07 16.11
C ASP A 97 -5.19 -15.15 17.39
N THR A 98 -4.83 -13.98 17.90
CA THR A 98 -4.05 -13.83 19.12
C THR A 98 -4.88 -13.21 20.26
N SER A 99 -6.21 -13.22 20.17
CA SER A 99 -7.10 -12.58 21.13
C SER A 99 -6.91 -13.14 22.56
N ALA A 100 -6.50 -14.40 22.71
CA ALA A 100 -6.19 -15.02 24.00
C ALA A 100 -4.95 -14.43 24.69
N LEU A 101 -4.12 -13.68 23.96
CA LEU A 101 -2.90 -13.07 24.49
C LEU A 101 -3.08 -11.57 24.84
N GLY A 102 -4.27 -11.06 24.55
CA GLY A 102 -4.58 -9.66 24.85
C GLY A 102 -4.77 -8.71 23.68
#